data_d253616923d4a351a9254254fa61934b
#
_entry.id   d253616923d4a351a9254254fa61934b
#
_cell.length_a   1.000
_cell.length_b   1.000
_cell.length_c   1.000
_cell.angle_alpha   90.00
_cell.angle_beta   90.00
_cell.angle_gamma   90.00
#
_symmetry.space_group_name_H-M   'P 1'
#
loop_
_entity.id
_entity.type
_entity.pdbx_description
1 polymer ?
#
loop_
_entity_poly.entity_id
_entity_poly.type
_entity_poly.pdbx_seq_one_letter_code
_entity_poly.pdbx_strand_id
1 'polypeptide(L)'
;VSQLPKGWVSNSLLDIVNLHDSQRIPLNQNQRAERQGKYPYYGANGQVDLIDDFIFDGHYILLAEDGGYFDDPSKGVAYEVSGRFWVNNHAHILSPCGEIPIRFLCYILNSLDWMPYVGGSTRLKLTQESMRRVLIPLPPLNEQRRIVAKLNSLFTHSRRAREELERIPKLIERYKQAVLAAAFRGDLTADWRESNSKGEPWKRISLGSVIHNIRYGTSKKCDYLPALTPVLRIPNIGDGYIVHNDIKYAEFDSKETEGLQLQLGDILIIRSNGSLDLVGKAAIVSDKEEGFLYAGYLIRLRPNCEIILPECLYYHLIEPGIRAKIELLAKSTSGVNNINSQELQSLNLHIPGIQEQKEIIQKVKKLFKAIDLIGQEYQKASGLCDRLEQATLSKTFRGELVPQNPDDEQASLLLERILAEKAGQPTGKRGRTKKRAG
;
A
#
# COMPACT_ATOMS: atom_id res chain seq x y z
N VAL A 1 -10.87 18.03 29.94
CA VAL A 1 -10.36 16.76 30.53
C VAL A 1 -11.59 15.91 30.79
N SER A 2 -11.82 14.85 30.02
CA SER A 2 -12.88 13.88 30.31
C SER A 2 -12.63 13.27 31.68
N GLN A 3 -13.68 13.15 32.49
CA GLN A 3 -13.59 12.57 33.82
C GLN A 3 -13.17 11.10 33.70
N LEU A 4 -12.09 10.71 34.38
CA LEU A 4 -11.62 9.32 34.37
C LEU A 4 -12.68 8.38 34.95
N PRO A 5 -12.75 7.13 34.48
CA PRO A 5 -13.62 6.13 35.08
C PRO A 5 -13.33 5.93 36.58
N LYS A 6 -14.34 5.43 37.32
CA LYS A 6 -14.20 5.19 38.74
C LYS A 6 -13.11 4.15 39.00
N GLY A 7 -12.22 4.44 39.96
CA GLY A 7 -11.09 3.55 40.32
C GLY A 7 -9.84 3.74 39.46
N TRP A 8 -9.92 4.56 38.40
CA TRP A 8 -8.74 4.91 37.59
C TRP A 8 -7.99 6.11 38.20
N VAL A 9 -6.68 6.17 37.96
CA VAL A 9 -5.86 7.33 38.28
C VAL A 9 -5.07 7.77 37.06
N SER A 10 -4.61 9.02 37.03
CA SER A 10 -3.70 9.53 35.98
C SER A 10 -2.37 9.86 36.59
N ASN A 11 -1.28 9.39 35.97
CA ASN A 11 0.06 9.72 36.46
C ASN A 11 1.04 9.88 35.29
N SER A 12 2.20 10.50 35.57
CA SER A 12 3.25 10.65 34.57
C SER A 12 3.73 9.30 34.04
N LEU A 13 3.98 9.22 32.73
CA LEU A 13 4.58 8.03 32.13
C LEU A 13 5.85 7.58 32.85
N LEU A 14 6.74 8.52 33.20
CA LEU A 14 8.01 8.19 33.86
C LEU A 14 7.86 7.72 35.31
N ASP A 15 6.71 7.89 35.93
CA ASP A 15 6.44 7.35 37.25
C ASP A 15 6.11 5.86 37.24
N ILE A 16 5.55 5.37 36.12
CA ILE A 16 5.09 3.98 35.95
C ILE A 16 6.01 3.12 35.08
N VAL A 17 7.09 3.68 34.54
CA VAL A 17 8.11 2.94 33.78
C VAL A 17 9.51 3.18 34.28
N ASN A 18 10.40 2.21 34.07
CA ASN A 18 11.84 2.39 34.15
C ASN A 18 12.40 2.74 32.79
N LEU A 19 13.25 3.74 32.70
CA LEU A 19 13.89 4.21 31.47
C LEU A 19 15.32 3.70 31.41
N HIS A 20 15.68 2.98 30.36
CA HIS A 20 16.98 2.32 30.18
C HIS A 20 17.88 2.99 29.14
N ASP A 21 17.57 4.19 28.69
CA ASP A 21 18.28 4.92 27.64
C ASP A 21 19.78 5.10 27.88
N SER A 22 20.20 5.21 29.15
CA SER A 22 21.61 5.36 29.51
C SER A 22 22.49 4.17 29.17
N GLN A 23 21.89 3.01 28.89
CA GLN A 23 22.58 1.79 28.52
C GLN A 23 22.76 1.65 26.97
N ARG A 24 22.18 2.56 26.19
CA ARG A 24 22.25 2.49 24.70
C ARG A 24 23.68 2.80 24.24
N ILE A 25 24.11 2.04 23.23
CA ILE A 25 25.36 2.28 22.50
C ILE A 25 24.99 2.34 21.00
N PRO A 26 24.78 3.54 20.43
CA PRO A 26 24.39 3.67 19.03
C PRO A 26 25.54 3.29 18.10
N LEU A 27 25.23 2.52 17.06
CA LEU A 27 26.15 2.14 15.99
C LEU A 27 25.72 2.79 14.68
N ASN A 28 26.66 3.40 13.96
CA ASN A 28 26.42 3.89 12.62
C ASN A 28 26.37 2.73 11.61
N GLN A 29 26.00 3.03 10.34
CA GLN A 29 25.83 2.01 9.32
C GLN A 29 27.11 1.21 9.03
N ASN A 30 28.28 1.87 8.99
CA ASN A 30 29.55 1.19 8.73
C ASN A 30 29.93 0.25 9.89
N GLN A 31 29.76 0.69 11.13
CA GLN A 31 30.00 -0.12 12.31
C GLN A 31 29.09 -1.36 12.36
N ARG A 32 27.82 -1.24 11.93
CA ARG A 32 26.92 -2.40 11.84
C ARG A 32 27.32 -3.36 10.73
N ALA A 33 27.78 -2.82 9.58
CA ALA A 33 28.24 -3.65 8.47
C ALA A 33 29.44 -4.54 8.84
N GLU A 34 30.32 -4.06 9.74
CA GLU A 34 31.47 -4.81 10.28
C GLU A 34 31.07 -5.81 11.38
N ARG A 35 29.88 -5.71 11.94
CA ARG A 35 29.38 -6.48 13.07
C ARG A 35 28.15 -7.31 12.76
N GLN A 36 28.06 -7.86 11.59
CA GLN A 36 26.94 -8.71 11.17
C GLN A 36 26.83 -9.97 12.02
N GLY A 37 25.61 -10.33 12.44
CA GLY A 37 25.37 -11.45 13.34
C GLY A 37 23.91 -11.89 13.43
N LYS A 38 23.50 -12.39 14.59
CA LYS A 38 22.19 -13.01 14.80
C LYS A 38 21.23 -12.23 15.73
N TYR A 39 21.74 -11.19 16.43
CA TYR A 39 20.93 -10.45 17.37
C TYR A 39 20.25 -9.27 16.69
N PRO A 40 18.95 -9.05 16.89
CA PRO A 40 18.24 -7.92 16.29
C PRO A 40 18.80 -6.58 16.78
N TYR A 41 18.98 -5.65 15.84
CA TYR A 41 19.30 -4.25 16.08
C TYR A 41 18.08 -3.39 15.77
N TYR A 42 17.52 -2.74 16.79
CA TYR A 42 16.27 -2.01 16.68
C TYR A 42 16.47 -0.49 16.57
N GLY A 43 15.52 0.16 15.88
CA GLY A 43 15.40 1.60 15.73
C GLY A 43 14.04 2.12 16.18
N ALA A 44 13.66 3.33 15.75
CA ALA A 44 12.37 3.95 16.09
C ALA A 44 11.15 3.12 15.65
N ASN A 45 11.22 2.49 14.50
CA ASN A 45 10.06 1.87 13.83
C ASN A 45 10.22 0.35 13.62
N GLY A 46 11.06 -0.31 14.43
CA GLY A 46 11.27 -1.75 14.33
C GLY A 46 12.73 -2.17 14.13
N GLN A 47 12.93 -3.41 13.69
CA GLN A 47 14.24 -3.97 13.41
C GLN A 47 14.86 -3.33 12.18
N VAL A 48 16.12 -2.89 12.32
CA VAL A 48 16.89 -2.20 11.27
C VAL A 48 17.97 -3.12 10.69
N ASP A 49 18.56 -3.99 11.54
CA ASP A 49 19.72 -4.81 11.18
C ASP A 49 19.80 -6.06 12.08
N LEU A 50 20.81 -6.91 11.81
CA LEU A 50 21.22 -8.01 12.68
C LEU A 50 22.71 -7.84 13.02
N ILE A 51 23.09 -7.93 14.30
CA ILE A 51 24.47 -7.76 14.75
C ILE A 51 24.98 -8.94 15.59
N ASP A 52 26.28 -8.95 15.85
CA ASP A 52 27.02 -10.05 16.48
C ASP A 52 26.84 -10.15 18.01
N ASP A 53 26.35 -9.08 18.65
CA ASP A 53 26.26 -8.97 20.11
C ASP A 53 24.95 -8.28 20.56
N PHE A 54 24.67 -8.25 21.86
CA PHE A 54 23.47 -7.66 22.43
C PHE A 54 23.81 -6.82 23.68
N ILE A 55 22.97 -5.83 23.99
CA ILE A 55 23.05 -5.03 25.23
C ILE A 55 21.94 -5.42 26.20
N PHE A 56 20.76 -5.74 25.67
CA PHE A 56 19.57 -6.04 26.44
C PHE A 56 19.23 -7.51 26.33
N ASP A 57 18.81 -8.11 27.45
CA ASP A 57 18.24 -9.45 27.54
C ASP A 57 17.02 -9.37 28.46
N GLY A 58 15.81 -9.57 27.90
CA GLY A 58 14.57 -9.42 28.66
C GLY A 58 13.40 -8.98 27.80
N HIS A 59 12.36 -8.42 28.45
CA HIS A 59 11.13 -7.96 27.79
C HIS A 59 10.96 -6.46 28.03
N TYR A 60 10.93 -5.69 26.94
CA TYR A 60 10.92 -4.24 26.95
C TYR A 60 9.95 -3.67 25.94
N ILE A 61 9.60 -2.39 26.09
CA ILE A 61 8.93 -1.57 25.08
C ILE A 61 9.96 -0.63 24.48
N LEU A 62 10.02 -0.56 23.18
CA LEU A 62 10.73 0.47 22.45
C LEU A 62 9.71 1.52 22.01
N LEU A 63 9.90 2.77 22.47
CA LEU A 63 9.10 3.94 22.12
C LEU A 63 9.94 4.85 21.25
N ALA A 64 9.46 5.26 20.10
CA ALA A 64 10.18 6.14 19.19
C ALA A 64 10.66 7.42 19.91
N GLU A 65 11.97 7.75 19.77
CA GLU A 65 12.55 9.02 20.23
C GLU A 65 12.53 10.06 19.11
N ASP A 66 12.99 9.68 17.91
CA ASP A 66 12.92 10.53 16.72
C ASP A 66 12.60 9.74 15.45
N GLY A 67 11.93 10.37 14.49
CA GLY A 67 11.53 9.73 13.23
C GLY A 67 10.47 8.64 13.40
N GLY A 68 9.76 8.60 14.53
CA GLY A 68 8.56 7.79 14.72
C GLY A 68 7.35 8.39 14.00
N TYR A 69 6.31 7.59 13.82
CA TYR A 69 5.06 7.99 13.15
C TYR A 69 4.11 8.75 14.10
N PHE A 70 4.59 9.79 14.76
CA PHE A 70 3.82 10.54 15.76
C PHE A 70 2.61 11.29 15.20
N ASP A 71 2.64 11.60 13.91
CA ASP A 71 1.60 12.30 13.15
C ASP A 71 0.65 11.34 12.40
N ASP A 72 0.92 10.04 12.45
CA ASP A 72 0.08 9.01 11.80
C ASP A 72 -0.45 8.02 12.84
N PRO A 73 -1.67 8.24 13.37
CA PRO A 73 -2.24 7.37 14.40
C PRO A 73 -2.54 5.95 13.90
N SER A 74 -2.50 5.68 12.59
CA SER A 74 -2.64 4.31 12.05
C SER A 74 -1.40 3.46 12.24
N LYS A 75 -0.25 4.09 12.52
CA LYS A 75 1.02 3.45 12.79
C LYS A 75 1.39 3.59 14.26
N GLY A 76 1.87 2.50 14.84
CA GLY A 76 2.33 2.52 16.22
C GLY A 76 3.65 3.26 16.40
N VAL A 77 3.80 3.94 17.53
CA VAL A 77 5.06 4.60 17.95
C VAL A 77 5.81 3.79 18.99
N ALA A 78 5.18 2.74 19.53
CA ALA A 78 5.74 1.85 20.55
C ALA A 78 5.53 0.38 20.16
N TYR A 79 6.50 -0.47 20.42
CA TYR A 79 6.42 -1.90 20.17
C TYR A 79 7.17 -2.72 21.22
N GLU A 80 6.70 -3.95 21.44
CA GLU A 80 7.33 -4.88 22.39
C GLU A 80 8.50 -5.61 21.73
N VAL A 81 9.58 -5.80 22.48
CA VAL A 81 10.73 -6.62 22.13
C VAL A 81 11.06 -7.57 23.27
N SER A 82 11.53 -8.79 22.94
CA SER A 82 11.88 -9.80 23.93
C SER A 82 13.13 -10.57 23.53
N GLY A 83 13.86 -11.10 24.54
CA GLY A 83 15.10 -11.84 24.35
C GLY A 83 16.29 -10.89 24.25
N ARG A 84 17.30 -11.30 23.46
CA ARG A 84 18.58 -10.59 23.33
C ARG A 84 18.58 -9.69 22.12
N PHE A 85 18.85 -8.40 22.32
CA PHE A 85 18.80 -7.40 21.27
C PHE A 85 19.69 -6.18 21.55
N TRP A 86 19.86 -5.34 20.55
CA TRP A 86 20.54 -4.05 20.61
C TRP A 86 19.60 -2.94 20.11
N VAL A 87 19.74 -1.72 20.64
CA VAL A 87 18.90 -0.57 20.28
C VAL A 87 19.76 0.64 19.96
N ASN A 88 19.41 1.38 18.91
CA ASN A 88 20.04 2.66 18.59
C ASN A 88 19.50 3.81 19.46
N ASN A 89 19.94 5.05 19.15
CA ASN A 89 19.50 6.26 19.85
C ASN A 89 18.18 6.87 19.32
N HIS A 90 17.47 6.17 18.43
CA HIS A 90 16.21 6.64 17.88
C HIS A 90 14.98 6.05 18.60
N ALA A 91 15.18 5.22 19.62
CA ALA A 91 14.11 4.66 20.44
C ALA A 91 14.45 4.74 21.92
N HIS A 92 13.51 5.18 22.75
CA HIS A 92 13.53 5.02 24.20
C HIS A 92 13.27 3.57 24.58
N ILE A 93 13.93 3.10 25.63
CA ILE A 93 13.78 1.73 26.13
C ILE A 93 13.08 1.76 27.46
N LEU A 94 11.89 1.20 27.54
CA LEU A 94 11.00 1.23 28.69
C LEU A 94 10.75 -0.19 29.22
N SER A 95 10.72 -0.33 30.54
CA SER A 95 10.07 -1.48 31.19
C SER A 95 9.02 -0.97 32.18
N PRO A 96 7.86 -1.64 32.31
CA PRO A 96 6.86 -1.26 33.30
C PRO A 96 7.39 -1.43 34.72
N CYS A 97 6.89 -0.60 35.65
CA CYS A 97 7.13 -0.77 37.08
C CYS A 97 6.06 -1.67 37.71
N GLY A 98 6.45 -2.39 38.75
CA GLY A 98 5.55 -3.27 39.47
C GLY A 98 4.91 -4.33 38.58
N GLU A 99 3.63 -4.59 38.78
CA GLU A 99 2.87 -5.62 38.06
C GLU A 99 2.17 -5.13 36.77
N ILE A 100 2.40 -3.89 36.34
CA ILE A 100 1.74 -3.36 35.14
C ILE A 100 2.04 -4.27 33.93
N PRO A 101 1.04 -4.81 33.22
CA PRO A 101 1.29 -5.64 32.06
C PRO A 101 1.96 -4.85 30.94
N ILE A 102 3.09 -5.32 30.45
CA ILE A 102 3.86 -4.63 29.39
C ILE A 102 3.01 -4.36 28.17
N ARG A 103 2.15 -5.31 27.78
CA ARG A 103 1.24 -5.18 26.65
C ARG A 103 0.16 -4.11 26.84
N PHE A 104 -0.34 -3.94 28.09
CA PHE A 104 -1.23 -2.82 28.42
C PHE A 104 -0.53 -1.49 28.17
N LEU A 105 0.70 -1.35 28.66
CA LEU A 105 1.49 -0.15 28.47
C LEU A 105 1.77 0.12 26.98
N CYS A 106 2.12 -0.92 26.22
CA CYS A 106 2.32 -0.77 24.78
C CYS A 106 1.06 -0.30 24.05
N TYR A 107 -0.12 -0.83 24.38
CA TYR A 107 -1.37 -0.41 23.80
C TYR A 107 -1.73 1.04 24.10
N ILE A 108 -1.55 1.47 25.36
CA ILE A 108 -1.87 2.85 25.71
C ILE A 108 -0.92 3.83 25.04
N LEU A 109 0.38 3.53 24.96
CA LEU A 109 1.35 4.37 24.25
C LEU A 109 0.98 4.55 22.76
N ASN A 110 0.42 3.51 22.11
CA ASN A 110 -0.03 3.59 20.74
C ASN A 110 -1.42 4.24 20.56
N SER A 111 -2.11 4.55 21.66
CA SER A 111 -3.42 5.22 21.61
C SER A 111 -3.36 6.72 21.90
N LEU A 112 -2.22 7.22 22.38
CA LEU A 112 -2.04 8.62 22.76
C LEU A 112 -1.88 9.51 21.51
N ASP A 113 -2.41 10.74 21.60
CA ASP A 113 -2.00 11.81 20.72
C ASP A 113 -0.64 12.37 21.19
N TRP A 114 0.39 12.10 20.40
CA TRP A 114 1.75 12.50 20.71
C TRP A 114 2.09 13.91 20.23
N MET A 115 1.30 14.52 19.35
CA MET A 115 1.61 15.83 18.76
C MET A 115 1.86 16.93 19.81
N PRO A 116 1.16 16.99 20.97
CA PRO A 116 1.44 17.97 22.00
C PRO A 116 2.78 17.80 22.72
N TYR A 117 3.44 16.63 22.56
CA TYR A 117 4.65 16.26 23.31
C TYR A 117 5.91 16.18 22.46
N VAL A 118 5.77 16.18 21.13
CA VAL A 118 6.90 16.12 20.20
C VAL A 118 7.26 17.50 19.67
N GLY A 119 8.53 17.70 19.36
CA GLY A 119 9.06 18.91 18.74
C GLY A 119 9.81 18.59 17.46
N GLY A 120 10.15 19.63 16.68
CA GLY A 120 10.86 19.51 15.41
C GLY A 120 9.96 19.74 14.20
N SER A 121 10.48 20.40 13.16
CA SER A 121 9.73 20.73 11.94
C SER A 121 9.93 19.69 10.82
N THR A 122 11.12 19.14 10.70
CA THR A 122 11.46 18.17 9.64
C THR A 122 11.44 16.73 10.14
N ARG A 123 11.74 16.54 11.41
CA ARG A 123 11.77 15.24 12.08
C ARG A 123 11.24 15.40 13.49
N LEU A 124 10.08 14.80 13.75
CA LEU A 124 9.45 14.85 15.07
C LEU A 124 10.30 14.10 16.09
N LYS A 125 10.50 14.71 17.26
CA LYS A 125 11.31 14.17 18.34
C LYS A 125 10.59 14.23 19.66
N LEU A 126 10.53 13.10 20.36
CA LEU A 126 10.07 12.97 21.75
C LEU A 126 11.29 12.99 22.69
N THR A 127 11.35 13.95 23.59
CA THR A 127 12.43 14.03 24.58
C THR A 127 12.02 13.42 25.92
N GLN A 128 12.98 13.04 26.75
CA GLN A 128 12.70 12.58 28.13
C GLN A 128 11.97 13.64 28.96
N GLU A 129 12.26 14.92 28.74
CA GLU A 129 11.56 16.03 29.40
C GLU A 129 10.09 16.09 28.95
N SER A 130 9.81 15.89 27.66
CA SER A 130 8.45 15.80 27.16
C SER A 130 7.71 14.59 27.73
N MET A 131 8.37 13.45 27.84
CA MET A 131 7.78 12.23 28.43
C MET A 131 7.31 12.42 29.88
N ARG A 132 7.94 13.31 30.67
CA ARG A 132 7.48 13.63 32.03
C ARG A 132 6.11 14.29 32.08
N ARG A 133 5.72 14.95 31.00
CA ARG A 133 4.42 15.65 30.88
C ARG A 133 3.32 14.73 30.35
N VAL A 134 3.68 13.54 29.82
CA VAL A 134 2.70 12.58 29.30
C VAL A 134 1.97 11.93 30.45
N LEU A 135 0.66 12.13 30.50
CA LEU A 135 -0.22 11.55 31.51
C LEU A 135 -0.82 10.23 31.00
N ILE A 136 -0.67 9.19 31.76
CA ILE A 136 -1.18 7.85 31.47
C ILE A 136 -2.38 7.56 32.36
N PRO A 137 -3.58 7.32 31.79
CA PRO A 137 -4.71 6.80 32.55
C PRO A 137 -4.45 5.34 32.93
N LEU A 138 -4.40 5.07 34.22
CA LEU A 138 -4.09 3.78 34.81
C LEU A 138 -5.32 3.17 35.48
N PRO A 139 -5.89 2.09 34.92
CA PRO A 139 -6.98 1.34 35.55
C PRO A 139 -6.49 0.43 36.68
N PRO A 140 -7.40 -0.13 37.51
CA PRO A 140 -7.12 -1.26 38.39
C PRO A 140 -6.37 -2.39 37.69
N LEU A 141 -5.44 -3.05 38.36
CA LEU A 141 -4.57 -4.06 37.77
C LEU A 141 -5.35 -5.21 37.09
N ASN A 142 -6.40 -5.69 37.71
CA ASN A 142 -7.25 -6.73 37.13
C ASN A 142 -8.01 -6.23 35.88
N GLU A 143 -8.39 -4.96 35.84
CA GLU A 143 -8.99 -4.33 34.66
C GLU A 143 -7.95 -4.21 33.53
N GLN A 144 -6.69 -3.84 33.81
CA GLN A 144 -5.61 -3.86 32.84
C GLN A 144 -5.44 -5.24 32.19
N ARG A 145 -5.49 -6.32 32.98
CA ARG A 145 -5.41 -7.71 32.49
C ARG A 145 -6.61 -8.06 31.60
N ARG A 146 -7.85 -7.67 31.98
CA ARG A 146 -9.05 -7.87 31.15
C ARG A 146 -8.97 -7.08 29.85
N ILE A 147 -8.50 -5.85 29.88
CA ILE A 147 -8.26 -5.00 28.70
C ILE A 147 -7.31 -5.70 27.74
N VAL A 148 -6.14 -6.16 28.22
CA VAL A 148 -5.15 -6.87 27.41
C VAL A 148 -5.75 -8.13 26.76
N ALA A 149 -6.47 -8.94 27.53
CA ALA A 149 -7.10 -10.15 27.00
C ALA A 149 -8.11 -9.82 25.90
N LYS A 150 -8.94 -8.80 26.11
CA LYS A 150 -9.95 -8.37 25.12
C LYS A 150 -9.32 -7.78 23.87
N LEU A 151 -8.32 -6.91 24.00
CA LEU A 151 -7.60 -6.32 22.88
C LEU A 151 -6.85 -7.40 22.06
N ASN A 152 -6.16 -8.32 22.73
CA ASN A 152 -5.49 -9.44 22.06
C ASN A 152 -6.46 -10.28 21.23
N SER A 153 -7.63 -10.58 21.77
CA SER A 153 -8.68 -11.31 21.03
C SER A 153 -9.15 -10.53 19.80
N LEU A 154 -9.51 -9.26 19.97
CA LEU A 154 -10.01 -8.42 18.88
C LEU A 154 -8.96 -8.21 17.79
N PHE A 155 -7.72 -7.88 18.15
CA PHE A 155 -6.65 -7.63 17.17
C PHE A 155 -6.17 -8.91 16.49
N THR A 156 -6.30 -10.07 17.14
CA THR A 156 -6.05 -11.35 16.45
C THR A 156 -7.08 -11.59 15.35
N HIS A 157 -8.38 -11.30 15.60
CA HIS A 157 -9.42 -11.42 14.58
C HIS A 157 -9.22 -10.38 13.45
N SER A 158 -8.92 -9.13 13.81
CA SER A 158 -8.63 -8.07 12.83
C SER A 158 -7.44 -8.44 11.93
N ARG A 159 -6.35 -8.95 12.50
CA ARG A 159 -5.18 -9.40 11.75
C ARG A 159 -5.50 -10.52 10.77
N ARG A 160 -6.23 -11.55 11.21
CA ARG A 160 -6.66 -12.64 10.34
C ARG A 160 -7.55 -12.14 9.20
N ALA A 161 -8.47 -11.22 9.50
CA ALA A 161 -9.29 -10.60 8.46
C ALA A 161 -8.44 -9.85 7.42
N ARG A 162 -7.41 -9.09 7.85
CA ARG A 162 -6.47 -8.43 6.93
C ARG A 162 -5.70 -9.43 6.05
N GLU A 163 -5.16 -10.48 6.64
CA GLU A 163 -4.42 -11.53 5.92
C GLU A 163 -5.27 -12.16 4.81
N GLU A 164 -6.56 -12.38 5.06
CA GLU A 164 -7.49 -12.87 4.03
C GLU A 164 -7.82 -11.79 2.98
N LEU A 165 -8.03 -10.54 3.43
CA LEU A 165 -8.28 -9.41 2.54
C LEU A 165 -7.10 -9.14 1.58
N GLU A 166 -5.86 -9.26 2.02
CA GLU A 166 -4.66 -9.06 1.20
C GLU A 166 -4.55 -10.00 0.00
N ARG A 167 -5.28 -11.12 0.02
CA ARG A 167 -5.33 -12.07 -1.11
C ARG A 167 -6.26 -11.60 -2.24
N ILE A 168 -7.24 -10.73 -1.92
CA ILE A 168 -8.31 -10.34 -2.84
C ILE A 168 -7.78 -9.64 -4.10
N PRO A 169 -6.85 -8.66 -4.05
CA PRO A 169 -6.34 -8.00 -5.26
C PRO A 169 -5.74 -8.98 -6.27
N LYS A 170 -4.99 -9.96 -5.79
CA LYS A 170 -4.40 -11.00 -6.64
C LYS A 170 -5.46 -11.93 -7.25
N LEU A 171 -6.52 -12.22 -6.51
CA LEU A 171 -7.65 -13.00 -7.02
C LEU A 171 -8.41 -12.24 -8.09
N ILE A 172 -8.68 -10.95 -7.89
CA ILE A 172 -9.32 -10.05 -8.86
C ILE A 172 -8.57 -10.11 -10.19
N GLU A 173 -7.26 -9.93 -10.17
CA GLU A 173 -6.43 -9.97 -11.38
C GLU A 173 -6.52 -11.33 -12.07
N ARG A 174 -6.39 -12.42 -11.33
CA ARG A 174 -6.51 -13.78 -11.86
C ARG A 174 -7.89 -14.06 -12.47
N TYR A 175 -8.97 -13.56 -11.86
CA TYR A 175 -10.31 -13.71 -12.39
C TYR A 175 -10.50 -12.93 -13.69
N LYS A 176 -10.02 -11.68 -13.78
CA LYS A 176 -10.07 -10.90 -15.03
C LYS A 176 -9.33 -11.64 -16.16
N GLN A 177 -8.15 -12.16 -15.89
CA GLN A 177 -7.37 -12.95 -16.84
C GLN A 177 -8.10 -14.25 -17.25
N ALA A 178 -8.72 -14.96 -16.31
CA ALA A 178 -9.47 -16.17 -16.58
C ALA A 178 -10.72 -15.88 -17.44
N VAL A 179 -11.43 -14.78 -17.20
CA VAL A 179 -12.58 -14.34 -18.02
C VAL A 179 -12.14 -14.07 -19.45
N LEU A 180 -11.04 -13.35 -19.66
CA LEU A 180 -10.51 -13.09 -21.01
C LEU A 180 -10.06 -14.37 -21.71
N ALA A 181 -9.35 -15.24 -21.02
CA ALA A 181 -8.93 -16.52 -21.56
C ALA A 181 -10.14 -17.40 -21.96
N ALA A 182 -11.21 -17.45 -21.15
CA ALA A 182 -12.43 -18.16 -21.46
C ALA A 182 -13.19 -17.52 -22.64
N ALA A 183 -13.19 -16.17 -22.72
CA ALA A 183 -13.79 -15.45 -23.84
C ALA A 183 -13.17 -15.86 -25.17
N PHE A 184 -11.84 -15.87 -25.27
CA PHE A 184 -11.13 -16.12 -26.53
C PHE A 184 -10.76 -17.59 -26.80
N ARG A 185 -11.11 -18.50 -25.89
CA ARG A 185 -11.27 -19.94 -26.18
C ARG A 185 -12.67 -20.29 -26.72
N GLY A 186 -13.62 -19.35 -26.61
CA GLY A 186 -14.99 -19.55 -26.99
C GLY A 186 -15.87 -20.15 -25.87
N ASP A 187 -15.35 -20.43 -24.70
CA ASP A 187 -16.10 -21.02 -23.59
C ASP A 187 -17.21 -20.09 -23.12
N LEU A 188 -16.95 -18.78 -23.09
CA LEU A 188 -17.87 -17.77 -22.57
C LEU A 188 -19.16 -17.62 -23.42
N THR A 189 -19.11 -17.98 -24.69
CA THR A 189 -20.24 -17.87 -25.64
C THR A 189 -20.70 -19.21 -26.17
N ALA A 190 -20.36 -20.33 -25.53
CA ALA A 190 -20.77 -21.66 -25.96
C ALA A 190 -22.31 -21.79 -26.08
N ASP A 191 -23.05 -21.40 -25.03
CA ASP A 191 -24.52 -21.41 -25.00
C ASP A 191 -25.14 -20.54 -26.09
N TRP A 192 -24.53 -19.39 -26.35
CA TRP A 192 -24.97 -18.48 -27.41
C TRP A 192 -24.82 -19.13 -28.79
N ARG A 193 -23.70 -19.81 -29.08
CA ARG A 193 -23.48 -20.51 -30.36
C ARG A 193 -24.46 -21.66 -30.56
N GLU A 194 -24.75 -22.42 -29.53
CA GLU A 194 -25.75 -23.50 -29.60
C GLU A 194 -27.12 -22.97 -29.93
N SER A 195 -27.52 -21.82 -29.37
CA SER A 195 -28.81 -21.18 -29.60
C SER A 195 -28.92 -20.46 -30.95
N ASN A 196 -27.80 -20.09 -31.58
CA ASN A 196 -27.75 -19.29 -32.82
C ASN A 196 -27.21 -20.09 -34.03
N SER A 197 -27.65 -21.32 -34.21
CA SER A 197 -27.33 -22.18 -35.36
C SER A 197 -25.82 -22.34 -35.61
N LYS A 198 -25.05 -22.48 -34.56
CA LYS A 198 -23.59 -22.68 -34.48
C LYS A 198 -22.73 -21.44 -34.80
N GLY A 199 -23.29 -20.26 -35.11
CA GLY A 199 -22.52 -19.06 -35.40
C GLY A 199 -21.57 -19.21 -36.62
N GLU A 200 -20.82 -18.17 -36.91
CA GLU A 200 -19.72 -18.26 -37.88
C GLU A 200 -18.50 -18.92 -37.26
N PRO A 201 -17.74 -19.76 -38.00
CA PRO A 201 -16.53 -20.35 -37.49
C PRO A 201 -15.49 -19.26 -37.16
N TRP A 202 -14.82 -19.40 -36.02
CA TRP A 202 -13.77 -18.49 -35.63
C TRP A 202 -12.60 -18.54 -36.61
N LYS A 203 -12.10 -17.36 -37.00
CA LYS A 203 -11.01 -17.23 -37.94
C LYS A 203 -9.71 -16.88 -37.22
N ARG A 204 -8.64 -17.60 -37.55
CA ARG A 204 -7.29 -17.20 -37.11
C ARG A 204 -6.74 -16.20 -38.13
N ILE A 205 -6.54 -14.96 -37.71
CA ILE A 205 -6.19 -13.85 -38.60
C ILE A 205 -5.14 -12.96 -37.91
N SER A 206 -4.25 -12.36 -38.71
CA SER A 206 -3.25 -11.42 -38.14
C SER A 206 -3.91 -10.10 -37.73
N LEU A 207 -3.36 -9.46 -36.67
CA LEU A 207 -3.81 -8.15 -36.22
C LEU A 207 -3.75 -7.12 -37.37
N GLY A 208 -2.71 -7.18 -38.19
CA GLY A 208 -2.57 -6.31 -39.36
C GLY A 208 -3.73 -6.40 -40.35
N SER A 209 -4.39 -7.56 -40.45
CA SER A 209 -5.53 -7.77 -41.40
C SER A 209 -6.89 -7.29 -40.87
N VAL A 210 -6.97 -6.93 -39.57
CA VAL A 210 -8.21 -6.48 -38.91
C VAL A 210 -8.21 -5.00 -38.57
N ILE A 211 -7.20 -4.29 -38.99
CA ILE A 211 -7.07 -2.83 -38.79
C ILE A 211 -6.97 -2.12 -40.12
N HIS A 212 -7.58 -0.97 -40.24
CA HIS A 212 -7.43 -0.10 -41.41
C HIS A 212 -6.04 0.57 -41.45
N ASN A 213 -5.54 0.93 -40.28
CA ASN A 213 -4.32 1.71 -40.18
C ASN A 213 -3.61 1.49 -38.82
N ILE A 214 -2.28 1.49 -38.88
CA ILE A 214 -1.40 1.52 -37.72
C ILE A 214 -0.40 2.68 -37.88
N ARG A 215 -0.25 3.54 -36.88
CA ARG A 215 0.60 4.72 -36.98
C ARG A 215 1.25 5.10 -35.66
N TYR A 216 2.49 5.55 -35.74
CA TYR A 216 3.23 6.17 -34.61
C TYR A 216 2.75 7.60 -34.40
N GLY A 217 2.81 8.06 -33.15
CA GLY A 217 2.50 9.44 -32.82
C GLY A 217 3.62 10.43 -33.15
N THR A 218 3.40 11.68 -32.77
CA THR A 218 4.34 12.80 -33.01
C THR A 218 5.55 12.74 -32.09
N SER A 219 6.72 13.16 -32.61
CA SER A 219 7.93 13.42 -31.80
C SER A 219 8.05 14.89 -31.35
N LYS A 220 7.07 15.74 -31.68
CA LYS A 220 7.08 17.16 -31.35
C LYS A 220 7.08 17.38 -29.84
N LYS A 221 7.89 18.30 -29.35
CA LYS A 221 7.93 18.66 -27.93
C LYS A 221 6.61 19.32 -27.53
N CYS A 222 6.01 18.86 -26.45
CA CYS A 222 4.74 19.37 -25.94
C CYS A 222 4.93 20.04 -24.56
N ASP A 223 4.10 21.05 -24.27
CA ASP A 223 4.14 21.81 -23.03
C ASP A 223 2.74 21.99 -22.43
N TYR A 224 2.62 22.64 -21.27
CA TYR A 224 1.37 22.84 -20.54
C TYR A 224 0.67 24.14 -20.99
N LEU A 225 0.30 24.23 -22.28
CA LEU A 225 -0.37 25.40 -22.89
C LEU A 225 -1.75 24.99 -23.44
N PRO A 226 -2.84 25.05 -22.63
CA PRO A 226 -4.16 24.49 -23.00
C PRO A 226 -4.82 25.09 -24.24
N ALA A 227 -4.35 26.24 -24.75
CA ALA A 227 -4.88 26.86 -25.97
C ALA A 227 -4.48 26.15 -27.26
N LEU A 228 -3.60 25.14 -27.19
CA LEU A 228 -3.05 24.42 -28.32
C LEU A 228 -3.68 23.03 -28.45
N THR A 229 -3.24 22.26 -29.46
CA THR A 229 -3.74 20.92 -29.70
C THR A 229 -3.29 19.93 -28.60
N PRO A 230 -4.20 19.19 -27.94
CA PRO A 230 -3.85 18.24 -26.91
C PRO A 230 -3.14 17.01 -27.48
N VAL A 231 -2.12 16.52 -26.77
CA VAL A 231 -1.30 15.38 -27.15
C VAL A 231 -1.26 14.36 -26.01
N LEU A 232 -1.82 13.17 -26.25
CA LEU A 232 -1.81 12.08 -25.30
C LEU A 232 -0.44 11.42 -25.21
N ARG A 233 -0.04 11.05 -24.01
CA ARG A 233 1.25 10.45 -23.68
C ARG A 233 1.07 9.20 -22.84
N ILE A 234 2.15 8.51 -22.49
CA ILE A 234 2.13 7.31 -21.65
C ILE A 234 1.29 7.48 -20.36
N PRO A 235 1.38 8.58 -19.58
CA PRO A 235 0.56 8.76 -18.38
C PRO A 235 -0.95 8.83 -18.65
N ASN A 236 -1.35 9.09 -19.89
CA ASN A 236 -2.76 9.16 -20.29
C ASN A 236 -3.36 7.79 -20.65
N ILE A 237 -2.55 6.71 -20.72
CA ILE A 237 -3.03 5.37 -21.03
C ILE A 237 -3.45 4.67 -19.73
N GLY A 238 -4.76 4.65 -19.48
CA GLY A 238 -5.39 3.93 -18.36
C GLY A 238 -5.63 2.44 -18.70
N ASP A 239 -6.45 1.77 -17.88
CA ASP A 239 -6.80 0.37 -18.07
C ASP A 239 -8.04 0.26 -18.98
N GLY A 240 -7.82 0.42 -20.28
CA GLY A 240 -8.85 0.39 -21.31
C GLY A 240 -9.49 1.75 -21.63
N TYR A 241 -9.12 2.82 -20.96
CA TYR A 241 -9.65 4.17 -21.19
C TYR A 241 -8.55 5.22 -21.13
N ILE A 242 -8.82 6.41 -21.63
CA ILE A 242 -7.88 7.54 -21.59
C ILE A 242 -8.07 8.32 -20.29
N VAL A 243 -6.96 8.60 -19.63
CA VAL A 243 -6.89 9.41 -18.40
C VAL A 243 -6.51 10.84 -18.76
N HIS A 244 -7.33 11.80 -18.38
CA HIS A 244 -7.16 13.21 -18.74
C HIS A 244 -6.23 14.01 -17.80
N ASN A 245 -5.59 13.34 -16.86
CA ASN A 245 -4.61 13.98 -16.00
C ASN A 245 -3.32 14.24 -16.78
N ASP A 246 -2.67 15.38 -16.54
CA ASP A 246 -1.35 15.70 -17.08
C ASP A 246 -1.31 15.70 -18.63
N ILE A 247 -2.33 16.26 -19.31
CA ILE A 247 -2.33 16.44 -20.77
C ILE A 247 -1.35 17.55 -21.13
N LYS A 248 -0.53 17.30 -22.16
CA LYS A 248 0.33 18.32 -22.78
C LYS A 248 -0.22 18.72 -24.13
N TYR A 249 0.24 19.88 -24.61
CA TYR A 249 -0.26 20.53 -25.80
C TYR A 249 0.90 20.96 -26.69
N ALA A 250 0.67 21.07 -28.00
CA ALA A 250 1.60 21.67 -28.93
C ALA A 250 0.85 22.31 -30.11
N GLU A 251 1.51 23.23 -30.79
CA GLU A 251 1.01 23.82 -32.01
C GLU A 251 1.34 22.90 -33.20
N PHE A 252 0.37 22.68 -34.10
CA PHE A 252 0.52 21.84 -35.28
C PHE A 252 -0.09 22.53 -36.49
N ASP A 253 0.56 22.43 -37.62
CA ASP A 253 -0.05 22.79 -38.90
C ASP A 253 -0.94 21.68 -39.44
N SER A 254 -1.69 21.98 -40.52
CA SER A 254 -2.64 21.03 -41.10
C SER A 254 -1.99 19.77 -41.68
N LYS A 255 -0.71 19.86 -42.12
CA LYS A 255 0.03 18.73 -42.67
C LYS A 255 0.56 17.82 -41.55
N GLU A 256 0.98 18.42 -40.41
CA GLU A 256 1.44 17.68 -39.23
C GLU A 256 0.30 16.89 -38.57
N THR A 257 -0.93 17.41 -38.61
CA THR A 257 -2.10 16.75 -38.04
C THR A 257 -2.69 15.67 -38.97
N GLU A 258 -2.42 15.75 -40.26
CA GLU A 258 -2.96 14.83 -41.24
C GLU A 258 -2.69 13.37 -40.93
N GLY A 259 -3.76 12.62 -40.70
CA GLY A 259 -3.73 11.20 -40.34
C GLY A 259 -3.23 10.88 -38.92
N LEU A 260 -2.89 11.88 -38.06
CA LEU A 260 -2.55 11.66 -36.65
C LEU A 260 -3.76 11.86 -35.72
N GLN A 261 -4.79 12.58 -36.17
CA GLN A 261 -5.98 12.81 -35.37
C GLN A 261 -6.63 11.50 -34.95
N LEU A 262 -6.94 11.42 -33.66
CA LEU A 262 -7.67 10.32 -33.07
C LEU A 262 -9.15 10.37 -33.46
N GLN A 263 -9.75 9.19 -33.64
CA GLN A 263 -11.16 8.98 -33.90
C GLN A 263 -11.74 8.05 -32.84
N LEU A 264 -13.04 8.13 -32.63
CA LEU A 264 -13.76 7.22 -31.75
C LEU A 264 -13.45 5.77 -32.12
N GLY A 265 -13.09 4.96 -31.12
CA GLY A 265 -12.77 3.55 -31.30
C GLY A 265 -11.31 3.26 -31.70
N ASP A 266 -10.48 4.26 -31.96
CA ASP A 266 -9.05 4.04 -32.09
C ASP A 266 -8.50 3.43 -30.79
N ILE A 267 -7.44 2.60 -30.90
CA ILE A 267 -6.76 2.04 -29.72
C ILE A 267 -5.34 2.58 -29.69
N LEU A 268 -4.96 3.18 -28.56
CA LEU A 268 -3.59 3.60 -28.31
C LEU A 268 -2.87 2.54 -27.49
N ILE A 269 -1.65 2.18 -27.92
CA ILE A 269 -0.78 1.19 -27.27
C ILE A 269 0.55 1.85 -26.90
N ILE A 270 1.02 1.62 -25.68
CA ILE A 270 2.39 2.00 -25.27
C ILE A 270 3.37 1.09 -25.99
N ARG A 271 4.22 1.67 -26.86
CA ARG A 271 5.20 0.88 -27.62
C ARG A 271 6.55 0.78 -26.95
N SER A 272 6.93 1.74 -26.12
CA SER A 272 8.30 1.84 -25.57
C SER A 272 8.27 2.34 -24.14
N ASN A 273 8.90 1.59 -23.24
CA ASN A 273 9.08 1.96 -21.83
C ASN A 273 10.25 1.20 -21.20
N GLY A 274 10.83 1.74 -20.12
CA GLY A 274 11.81 1.02 -19.29
C GLY A 274 11.19 -0.18 -18.56
N SER A 275 9.92 -0.09 -18.18
CA SER A 275 9.16 -1.17 -17.53
C SER A 275 8.44 -2.03 -18.59
N LEU A 276 8.73 -3.33 -18.62
CA LEU A 276 8.19 -4.27 -19.62
C LEU A 276 6.65 -4.41 -19.52
N ASP A 277 6.11 -4.39 -18.31
CA ASP A 277 4.68 -4.49 -18.02
C ASP A 277 3.86 -3.30 -18.55
N LEU A 278 4.49 -2.16 -18.80
CA LEU A 278 3.82 -1.03 -19.45
C LEU A 278 3.80 -1.14 -20.98
N VAL A 279 4.75 -1.83 -21.60
CA VAL A 279 4.75 -2.02 -23.06
C VAL A 279 3.58 -2.90 -23.46
N GLY A 280 2.80 -2.48 -24.45
CA GLY A 280 1.58 -3.14 -24.86
C GLY A 280 0.33 -2.79 -24.03
N LYS A 281 0.44 -1.96 -22.98
CA LYS A 281 -0.73 -1.40 -22.30
C LYS A 281 -1.51 -0.56 -23.30
N ALA A 282 -2.83 -0.76 -23.32
CA ALA A 282 -3.71 -0.18 -24.33
C ALA A 282 -4.90 0.56 -23.72
N ALA A 283 -5.41 1.55 -24.46
CA ALA A 283 -6.66 2.25 -24.11
C ALA A 283 -7.46 2.55 -25.39
N ILE A 284 -8.79 2.52 -25.27
CA ILE A 284 -9.73 2.86 -26.33
C ILE A 284 -10.00 4.37 -26.28
N VAL A 285 -9.98 5.01 -27.43
CA VAL A 285 -10.33 6.41 -27.63
C VAL A 285 -11.84 6.56 -27.61
N SER A 286 -12.36 7.44 -26.76
CA SER A 286 -13.78 7.80 -26.71
C SER A 286 -14.05 9.08 -27.54
N ASP A 287 -15.29 9.52 -27.54
CA ASP A 287 -15.72 10.79 -28.15
C ASP A 287 -15.00 12.02 -27.58
N LYS A 288 -14.55 11.95 -26.32
CA LYS A 288 -13.85 13.05 -25.64
C LYS A 288 -12.45 13.34 -26.18
N GLU A 289 -11.79 12.34 -26.73
CA GLU A 289 -10.45 12.45 -27.30
C GLU A 289 -10.44 12.54 -28.83
N GLU A 290 -11.63 12.66 -29.46
CA GLU A 290 -11.70 12.83 -30.91
C GLU A 290 -10.99 14.11 -31.34
N GLY A 291 -10.12 14.01 -32.34
CA GLY A 291 -9.28 15.10 -32.80
C GLY A 291 -7.98 15.34 -32.00
N PHE A 292 -7.79 14.72 -30.82
CA PHE A 292 -6.53 14.76 -30.12
C PHE A 292 -5.42 14.11 -30.94
N LEU A 293 -4.17 14.46 -30.63
CA LEU A 293 -2.98 13.79 -31.14
C LEU A 293 -2.34 12.92 -30.02
N TYR A 294 -1.28 12.20 -30.36
CA TYR A 294 -0.59 11.31 -29.42
C TYR A 294 0.92 11.30 -29.70
N ALA A 295 1.70 11.05 -28.66
CA ALA A 295 3.17 11.09 -28.70
C ALA A 295 3.77 9.83 -29.36
N GLY A 296 4.98 9.93 -29.89
CA GLY A 296 5.70 8.87 -30.59
C GLY A 296 6.03 7.61 -29.76
N TYR A 297 5.85 7.67 -28.44
CA TYR A 297 5.92 6.51 -27.55
C TYR A 297 4.64 5.65 -27.56
N LEU A 298 3.63 6.10 -28.31
CA LEU A 298 2.37 5.40 -28.53
C LEU A 298 2.23 4.98 -29.99
N ILE A 299 1.54 3.87 -30.22
CA ILE A 299 1.08 3.43 -31.53
C ILE A 299 -0.45 3.45 -31.50
N ARG A 300 -1.05 4.03 -32.54
CA ARG A 300 -2.49 3.95 -32.76
C ARG A 300 -2.80 2.77 -33.67
N LEU A 301 -3.76 1.96 -33.26
CA LEU A 301 -4.48 0.98 -34.12
C LEU A 301 -5.87 1.56 -34.44
N ARG A 302 -6.25 1.57 -35.72
CA ARG A 302 -7.61 1.89 -36.14
C ARG A 302 -8.31 0.62 -36.60
N PRO A 303 -9.21 0.05 -35.79
CA PRO A 303 -9.90 -1.20 -36.11
C PRO A 303 -10.74 -1.07 -37.36
N ASN A 304 -10.81 -2.13 -38.19
CA ASN A 304 -11.83 -2.28 -39.22
C ASN A 304 -13.09 -2.84 -38.53
N CYS A 305 -14.06 -1.97 -38.26
CA CYS A 305 -15.28 -2.33 -37.54
C CYS A 305 -16.20 -3.32 -38.28
N GLU A 306 -15.96 -3.58 -39.57
CA GLU A 306 -16.63 -4.66 -40.32
C GLU A 306 -16.07 -6.05 -39.91
N ILE A 307 -14.85 -6.11 -39.36
CA ILE A 307 -14.16 -7.36 -39.00
C ILE A 307 -14.04 -7.51 -37.51
N ILE A 308 -13.65 -6.44 -36.81
CA ILE A 308 -13.42 -6.46 -35.36
C ILE A 308 -13.91 -5.18 -34.67
N LEU A 309 -14.69 -5.35 -33.61
CA LEU A 309 -15.12 -4.23 -32.77
C LEU A 309 -13.98 -3.72 -31.92
N PRO A 310 -13.87 -2.39 -31.65
CA PRO A 310 -12.80 -1.82 -30.85
C PRO A 310 -12.61 -2.47 -29.48
N GLU A 311 -13.70 -2.70 -28.74
CA GLU A 311 -13.63 -3.35 -27.43
C GLU A 311 -13.19 -4.83 -27.53
N CYS A 312 -13.60 -5.53 -28.59
CA CYS A 312 -13.15 -6.90 -28.80
C CYS A 312 -11.64 -6.94 -29.06
N LEU A 313 -11.13 -6.05 -29.90
CA LEU A 313 -9.70 -5.93 -30.15
C LEU A 313 -8.93 -5.56 -28.88
N TYR A 314 -9.44 -4.61 -28.09
CA TYR A 314 -8.85 -4.26 -26.80
C TYR A 314 -8.76 -5.48 -25.86
N TYR A 315 -9.84 -6.26 -25.73
CA TYR A 315 -9.83 -7.46 -24.90
C TYR A 315 -8.86 -8.54 -25.40
N HIS A 316 -8.68 -8.67 -26.72
CA HIS A 316 -7.62 -9.50 -27.27
C HIS A 316 -6.23 -9.04 -26.88
N LEU A 317 -5.96 -7.74 -26.91
CA LEU A 317 -4.63 -7.19 -26.59
C LEU A 317 -4.24 -7.40 -25.12
N ILE A 318 -5.22 -7.41 -24.22
CA ILE A 318 -5.00 -7.64 -22.77
C ILE A 318 -5.20 -9.11 -22.36
N GLU A 319 -5.62 -10.00 -23.26
CA GLU A 319 -5.74 -11.43 -23.01
C GLU A 319 -4.36 -12.02 -22.69
N PRO A 320 -4.23 -12.90 -21.66
CA PRO A 320 -2.93 -13.40 -21.20
C PRO A 320 -2.01 -13.97 -22.27
N GLY A 321 -2.56 -14.71 -23.24
CA GLY A 321 -1.78 -15.34 -24.30
C GLY A 321 -1.21 -14.32 -25.31
N ILE A 322 -1.97 -13.29 -25.65
CA ILE A 322 -1.50 -12.19 -26.52
C ILE A 322 -0.56 -11.28 -25.74
N ARG A 323 -0.90 -10.97 -24.50
CA ARG A 323 -0.06 -10.17 -23.61
C ARG A 323 1.35 -10.76 -23.46
N ALA A 324 1.45 -12.06 -23.19
CA ALA A 324 2.74 -12.75 -23.10
C ALA A 324 3.55 -12.68 -24.41
N LYS A 325 2.89 -12.73 -25.58
CA LYS A 325 3.56 -12.58 -26.88
C LYS A 325 4.08 -11.14 -27.08
N ILE A 326 3.29 -10.13 -26.70
CA ILE A 326 3.71 -8.73 -26.77
C ILE A 326 4.96 -8.52 -25.87
N GLU A 327 4.95 -9.03 -24.67
CA GLU A 327 6.09 -8.92 -23.73
C GLU A 327 7.34 -9.63 -24.26
N LEU A 328 7.17 -10.81 -24.85
CA LEU A 328 8.27 -11.55 -25.46
C LEU A 328 8.93 -10.78 -26.61
N LEU A 329 8.10 -10.20 -27.51
CA LEU A 329 8.56 -9.41 -28.66
C LEU A 329 9.19 -8.08 -28.21
N ALA A 330 8.65 -7.45 -27.17
CA ALA A 330 9.10 -6.15 -26.67
C ALA A 330 10.41 -6.19 -25.87
N LYS A 331 10.80 -7.37 -25.37
CA LYS A 331 11.96 -7.53 -24.46
C LYS A 331 13.26 -7.15 -25.14
N SER A 332 13.99 -6.21 -24.54
CA SER A 332 15.27 -5.70 -25.02
C SER A 332 16.42 -6.00 -24.04
N THR A 333 17.62 -6.20 -24.58
CA THR A 333 18.86 -6.32 -23.81
C THR A 333 19.51 -4.96 -23.51
N SER A 334 19.01 -3.85 -24.12
CA SER A 334 19.59 -2.51 -24.03
C SER A 334 18.92 -1.59 -22.99
N GLY A 335 18.02 -2.13 -22.15
CA GLY A 335 17.38 -1.41 -21.04
C GLY A 335 16.07 -0.67 -21.38
N VAL A 336 15.71 -0.51 -22.66
CA VAL A 336 14.43 0.06 -23.09
C VAL A 336 13.67 -0.99 -23.88
N ASN A 337 12.56 -1.49 -23.31
CA ASN A 337 11.68 -2.43 -23.99
C ASN A 337 10.86 -1.69 -25.06
N ASN A 338 10.71 -2.31 -26.23
CA ASN A 338 10.02 -1.68 -27.36
C ASN A 338 9.40 -2.70 -28.28
N ILE A 339 8.16 -2.44 -28.71
CA ILE A 339 7.46 -3.22 -29.75
C ILE A 339 7.20 -2.31 -30.95
N ASN A 340 7.43 -2.81 -32.15
CA ASN A 340 7.22 -2.05 -33.38
C ASN A 340 5.89 -2.44 -34.07
N SER A 341 5.51 -1.67 -35.10
CA SER A 341 4.26 -1.86 -35.81
C SER A 341 4.19 -3.21 -36.56
N GLN A 342 5.33 -3.72 -37.07
CA GLN A 342 5.36 -5.01 -37.78
C GLN A 342 5.16 -6.18 -36.83
N GLU A 343 5.80 -6.13 -35.66
CA GLU A 343 5.62 -7.12 -34.59
C GLU A 343 4.18 -7.16 -34.11
N LEU A 344 3.56 -5.99 -33.89
CA LEU A 344 2.13 -5.93 -33.53
C LEU A 344 1.25 -6.52 -34.63
N GLN A 345 1.45 -6.13 -35.89
CA GLN A 345 0.66 -6.65 -37.02
C GLN A 345 0.79 -8.17 -37.20
N SER A 346 1.91 -8.78 -36.81
CA SER A 346 2.16 -10.22 -36.89
C SER A 346 1.41 -11.05 -35.84
N LEU A 347 0.83 -10.42 -34.82
CA LEU A 347 0.10 -11.13 -33.76
C LEU A 347 -1.12 -11.83 -34.36
N ASN A 348 -1.25 -13.12 -34.12
CA ASN A 348 -2.40 -13.90 -34.56
C ASN A 348 -3.51 -13.85 -33.52
N LEU A 349 -4.68 -13.37 -33.94
CA LEU A 349 -5.92 -13.30 -33.18
C LEU A 349 -6.87 -14.42 -33.59
N HIS A 350 -7.72 -14.85 -32.68
CA HIS A 350 -8.77 -15.84 -32.96
C HIS A 350 -10.12 -15.14 -32.83
N ILE A 351 -10.72 -14.79 -33.98
CA ILE A 351 -11.81 -13.83 -34.08
C ILE A 351 -13.11 -14.50 -34.50
N PRO A 352 -14.20 -14.36 -33.71
CA PRO A 352 -15.56 -14.76 -34.10
C PRO A 352 -16.22 -13.74 -35.01
N GLY A 353 -17.38 -14.10 -35.56
CA GLY A 353 -18.25 -13.16 -36.29
C GLY A 353 -18.71 -11.99 -35.38
N ILE A 354 -19.07 -10.86 -36.01
CA ILE A 354 -19.42 -9.60 -35.32
C ILE A 354 -20.52 -9.77 -34.27
N GLN A 355 -21.52 -10.63 -34.52
CA GLN A 355 -22.60 -10.84 -33.53
C GLN A 355 -22.09 -11.53 -32.27
N GLU A 356 -21.20 -12.52 -32.40
CA GLU A 356 -20.60 -13.19 -31.28
C GLU A 356 -19.59 -12.27 -30.52
N GLN A 357 -18.90 -11.37 -31.24
CA GLN A 357 -18.07 -10.34 -30.59
C GLN A 357 -18.90 -9.44 -29.67
N LYS A 358 -20.10 -9.02 -30.09
CA LYS A 358 -21.01 -8.23 -29.24
C LYS A 358 -21.40 -8.99 -28.00
N GLU A 359 -21.69 -10.28 -28.10
CA GLU A 359 -22.03 -11.13 -26.98
C GLU A 359 -20.83 -11.28 -26.00
N ILE A 360 -19.62 -11.52 -26.53
CA ILE A 360 -18.40 -11.57 -25.76
C ILE A 360 -18.22 -10.26 -24.99
N ILE A 361 -18.31 -9.12 -25.66
CA ILE A 361 -18.15 -7.79 -25.05
C ILE A 361 -19.15 -7.59 -23.90
N GLN A 362 -20.42 -7.93 -24.09
CA GLN A 362 -21.44 -7.81 -23.07
C GLN A 362 -21.15 -8.69 -21.86
N LYS A 363 -20.79 -9.96 -22.07
CA LYS A 363 -20.47 -10.91 -21.00
C LYS A 363 -19.21 -10.50 -20.23
N VAL A 364 -18.15 -10.10 -20.93
CA VAL A 364 -16.91 -9.60 -20.30
C VAL A 364 -17.18 -8.34 -19.48
N LYS A 365 -17.89 -7.35 -20.03
CA LYS A 365 -18.27 -6.13 -19.30
C LYS A 365 -19.08 -6.44 -18.04
N LYS A 366 -20.05 -7.36 -18.12
CA LYS A 366 -20.86 -7.78 -16.97
C LYS A 366 -20.00 -8.43 -15.87
N LEU A 367 -19.11 -9.34 -16.24
CA LEU A 367 -18.22 -10.02 -15.32
C LEU A 367 -17.20 -9.07 -14.71
N PHE A 368 -16.57 -8.19 -15.51
CA PHE A 368 -15.63 -7.19 -15.01
C PHE A 368 -16.30 -6.22 -14.03
N LYS A 369 -17.53 -5.75 -14.35
CA LYS A 369 -18.29 -4.92 -13.40
C LYS A 369 -18.53 -5.62 -12.06
N ALA A 370 -18.84 -6.91 -12.06
CA ALA A 370 -19.00 -7.68 -10.82
C ALA A 370 -17.67 -7.80 -10.06
N ILE A 371 -16.56 -8.04 -10.77
CA ILE A 371 -15.21 -8.10 -10.17
C ILE A 371 -14.80 -6.74 -9.59
N ASP A 372 -15.11 -5.63 -10.28
CA ASP A 372 -14.79 -4.28 -9.81
C ASP A 372 -15.60 -3.92 -8.55
N LEU A 373 -16.84 -4.38 -8.42
CA LEU A 373 -17.61 -4.26 -7.17
C LEU A 373 -16.93 -4.99 -6.00
N ILE A 374 -16.39 -6.20 -6.25
CA ILE A 374 -15.60 -6.91 -5.22
C ILE A 374 -14.37 -6.08 -4.81
N GLY A 375 -13.70 -5.45 -5.78
CA GLY A 375 -12.57 -4.55 -5.51
C GLY A 375 -12.96 -3.35 -4.65
N GLN A 376 -14.12 -2.74 -4.89
CA GLN A 376 -14.64 -1.64 -4.07
C GLN A 376 -14.97 -2.09 -2.64
N GLU A 377 -15.62 -3.24 -2.49
CA GLU A 377 -15.92 -3.80 -1.16
C GLU A 377 -14.65 -4.17 -0.38
N TYR A 378 -13.62 -4.69 -1.08
CA TYR A 378 -12.29 -4.91 -0.49
C TYR A 378 -11.70 -3.61 0.09
N GLN A 379 -11.71 -2.52 -0.67
CA GLN A 379 -11.17 -1.22 -0.20
C GLN A 379 -11.94 -0.72 1.04
N LYS A 380 -13.26 -0.84 1.04
CA LYS A 380 -14.09 -0.49 2.20
C LYS A 380 -13.77 -1.35 3.42
N ALA A 381 -13.68 -2.67 3.24
CA ALA A 381 -13.39 -3.62 4.32
C ALA A 381 -12.00 -3.38 4.93
N SER A 382 -10.98 -3.16 4.09
CA SER A 382 -9.62 -2.81 4.55
C SER A 382 -9.63 -1.54 5.41
N GLY A 383 -10.25 -0.46 4.93
CA GLY A 383 -10.37 0.78 5.69
C GLY A 383 -11.23 0.67 6.97
N LEU A 384 -12.16 -0.29 7.03
CA LEU A 384 -12.91 -0.58 8.25
C LEU A 384 -12.04 -1.27 9.31
N CYS A 385 -11.16 -2.20 8.91
CA CYS A 385 -10.21 -2.84 9.83
C CYS A 385 -9.31 -1.80 10.52
N ASP A 386 -8.79 -0.82 9.76
CA ASP A 386 -7.93 0.24 10.31
C ASP A 386 -8.69 1.10 11.33
N ARG A 387 -9.90 1.54 10.98
CA ARG A 387 -10.76 2.35 11.87
C ARG A 387 -11.21 1.58 13.12
N LEU A 388 -11.46 0.28 12.99
CA LEU A 388 -11.88 -0.56 14.11
C LEU A 388 -10.79 -0.64 15.20
N GLU A 389 -9.52 -0.81 14.82
CA GLU A 389 -8.42 -0.87 15.78
C GLU A 389 -8.27 0.45 16.53
N GLN A 390 -8.29 1.59 15.84
CA GLN A 390 -8.21 2.91 16.44
C GLN A 390 -9.40 3.21 17.35
N ALA A 391 -10.63 2.91 16.89
CA ALA A 391 -11.84 3.10 17.69
C ALA A 391 -11.83 2.20 18.94
N THR A 392 -11.30 0.99 18.83
CA THR A 392 -11.18 0.04 19.96
C THR A 392 -10.20 0.57 20.99
N LEU A 393 -9.02 1.05 20.59
CA LEU A 393 -8.06 1.68 21.49
C LEU A 393 -8.66 2.92 22.16
N SER A 394 -9.30 3.80 21.40
CA SER A 394 -9.96 4.99 21.97
C SER A 394 -11.02 4.63 23.01
N LYS A 395 -11.88 3.64 22.76
CA LYS A 395 -12.86 3.14 23.75
C LYS A 395 -12.19 2.56 24.98
N THR A 396 -11.09 1.81 24.79
CA THR A 396 -10.34 1.21 25.88
C THR A 396 -9.95 2.25 26.92
N PHE A 397 -9.34 3.34 26.46
CA PHE A 397 -8.75 4.33 27.37
C PHE A 397 -9.78 5.41 27.82
N ARG A 398 -11.04 5.24 27.45
CA ARG A 398 -12.19 5.87 28.11
C ARG A 398 -12.89 4.97 29.12
N GLY A 399 -12.39 3.72 29.31
CA GLY A 399 -13.01 2.73 30.21
C GLY A 399 -14.27 2.08 29.69
N GLU A 400 -14.46 2.06 28.36
CA GLU A 400 -15.69 1.58 27.71
C GLU A 400 -15.53 0.16 27.10
N LEU A 401 -14.31 -0.41 27.09
CA LEU A 401 -14.04 -1.70 26.42
C LEU A 401 -14.44 -2.92 27.24
N VAL A 402 -14.22 -2.86 28.55
CA VAL A 402 -14.52 -3.94 29.47
C VAL A 402 -15.36 -3.42 30.64
N PRO A 403 -16.27 -4.23 31.22
CA PRO A 403 -17.00 -3.81 32.39
C PRO A 403 -16.05 -3.57 33.58
N GLN A 404 -16.26 -2.47 34.30
CA GLN A 404 -15.58 -2.19 35.55
C GLN A 404 -16.12 -3.10 36.65
N ASN A 405 -15.21 -3.66 37.46
CA ASN A 405 -15.58 -4.47 38.63
C ASN A 405 -15.39 -3.64 39.89
N PRO A 406 -16.43 -3.38 40.69
CA PRO A 406 -16.30 -2.66 41.95
C PRO A 406 -15.36 -3.28 42.98
N ASP A 407 -15.13 -4.60 42.89
CA ASP A 407 -14.24 -5.37 43.78
C ASP A 407 -12.78 -5.32 43.36
N ASP A 408 -12.46 -4.71 42.23
CA ASP A 408 -11.05 -4.51 41.84
C ASP A 408 -10.37 -3.52 42.80
N GLU A 409 -9.14 -3.85 43.18
CA GLU A 409 -8.29 -2.95 43.95
C GLU A 409 -8.10 -1.63 43.19
N GLN A 410 -8.35 -0.50 43.81
CA GLN A 410 -8.21 0.80 43.16
C GLN A 410 -6.79 1.03 42.63
N ALA A 411 -6.66 1.63 41.46
CA ALA A 411 -5.38 1.89 40.82
C ALA A 411 -4.45 2.81 41.65
N SER A 412 -4.99 3.63 42.57
CA SER A 412 -4.23 4.46 43.51
C SER A 412 -3.30 3.60 44.42
N LEU A 413 -3.79 2.44 44.88
CA LEU A 413 -2.99 1.56 45.75
C LEU A 413 -1.85 0.90 44.95
N LEU A 414 -2.08 0.50 43.73
CA LEU A 414 -1.03 0.03 42.81
C LEU A 414 0.03 1.10 42.59
N LEU A 415 -0.42 2.33 42.32
CA LEU A 415 0.46 3.47 42.08
C LEU A 415 1.32 3.81 43.31
N GLU A 416 0.72 3.80 44.53
CA GLU A 416 1.46 4.01 45.79
C GLU A 416 2.57 2.97 45.97
N ARG A 417 2.31 1.69 45.70
CA ARG A 417 3.31 0.62 45.74
C ARG A 417 4.45 0.89 44.74
N ILE A 418 4.12 1.23 43.51
CA ILE A 418 5.13 1.53 42.48
C ILE A 418 6.02 2.71 42.88
N LEU A 419 5.41 3.78 43.39
CA LEU A 419 6.18 4.97 43.82
C LEU A 419 7.07 4.68 45.05
N ALA A 420 6.59 3.86 45.99
CA ALA A 420 7.37 3.42 47.12
C ALA A 420 8.58 2.57 46.70
N GLU A 421 8.39 1.61 45.79
CA GLU A 421 9.49 0.82 45.24
C GLU A 421 10.53 1.68 44.52
N LYS A 422 10.11 2.67 43.73
CA LYS A 422 11.01 3.62 43.07
C LYS A 422 11.79 4.50 44.07
N ALA A 423 11.16 4.96 45.11
CA ALA A 423 11.82 5.76 46.15
C ALA A 423 12.87 4.97 46.94
N GLY A 424 12.66 3.64 47.09
CA GLY A 424 13.60 2.74 47.73
C GLY A 424 14.81 2.32 46.88
N GLN A 425 14.76 2.53 45.55
CA GLN A 425 15.89 2.21 44.68
C GLN A 425 17.01 3.27 44.83
N PRO A 426 18.29 2.87 45.04
CA PRO A 426 19.38 3.82 45.16
C PRO A 426 19.56 4.57 43.82
N THR A 427 19.41 5.89 43.87
CA THR A 427 19.71 6.76 42.73
C THR A 427 21.18 6.61 42.36
N GLY A 428 21.49 5.92 41.29
CA GLY A 428 22.86 5.72 40.81
C GLY A 428 23.52 7.07 40.54
N LYS A 429 24.45 7.44 41.43
CA LYS A 429 25.31 8.62 41.27
C LYS A 429 26.02 8.52 39.93
N ARG A 430 25.89 9.55 39.08
CA ARG A 430 26.70 9.77 37.88
C ARG A 430 28.19 9.69 38.22
N GLY A 431 28.80 8.52 38.02
CA GLY A 431 30.25 8.34 38.10
C GLY A 431 30.90 9.08 36.93
N ARG A 432 31.49 10.22 37.22
CA ARG A 432 32.36 10.98 36.32
C ARG A 432 33.63 10.16 36.12
N THR A 433 33.70 9.33 35.07
CA THR A 433 34.93 8.64 34.68
C THR A 433 35.94 9.68 34.23
N LYS A 434 36.97 9.89 35.07
CA LYS A 434 38.19 10.65 34.74
C LYS A 434 38.86 9.96 33.54
N LYS A 435 39.05 10.72 32.45
CA LYS A 435 40.00 10.37 31.39
C LYS A 435 41.36 10.12 32.05
N ARG A 436 41.89 8.91 31.94
CA ARG A 436 43.33 8.65 32.08
C ARG A 436 43.94 8.89 30.69
N ALA A 437 44.82 9.88 30.63
CA ALA A 437 45.80 10.05 29.60
C ALA A 437 46.89 8.96 29.74
N GLY A 438 47.29 8.41 28.62
CA GLY A 438 48.38 7.48 28.43
C GLY A 438 48.39 7.04 26.98
#